data_6887fd3095a699b09aa9a5f85440ac7e
#
_entry.id   6887fd3095a699b09aa9a5f85440ac7e
#
_cell.length_a   1.000
_cell.length_b   1.000
_cell.length_c   1.000
_cell.angle_alpha   90.00
_cell.angle_beta   90.00
_cell.angle_gamma   90.00
#
_symmetry.space_group_name_H-M   'P 1'
#
loop_
_entity.id
_entity.type
_entity.pdbx_description
1 polymer ?
#
loop_
_entity_poly.entity_id
_entity_poly.type
_entity_poly.pdbx_seq_one_letter_code
_entity_poly.pdbx_strand_id
1 'polypeptide(L)'
;RNKEKNKNEFTCEKPQHILAEIFYAFANALSGQRNYKLSNFYINLSKYLNPNFLSYNALLAENLVMLKKYDQARKIYEKLFDAGSFYKWHSSKEVALILEVQDKKKESIKFLSKAYKNIDVNLYRTFDLANFLRGHEKYEESIKLYSEILSKINEDHTLYPKVLDRRGTAYERIGN
;
A
#
# COMPACT_ATOMS: atom_id res chain seq x y z
N ARG A 1 -24.84 7.98 -14.03
CA ARG A 1 -23.54 8.38 -13.40
C ARG A 1 -23.80 8.63 -11.92
N ASN A 2 -23.82 7.58 -11.11
CA ASN A 2 -23.79 7.69 -9.67
C ASN A 2 -22.39 8.15 -9.27
N LYS A 3 -22.27 9.40 -8.83
CA LYS A 3 -21.12 9.84 -8.04
C LYS A 3 -21.24 9.08 -6.70
N GLU A 4 -20.46 8.01 -6.52
CA GLU A 4 -20.16 7.52 -5.17
C GLU A 4 -19.60 8.72 -4.41
N LYS A 5 -20.34 9.26 -3.48
CA LYS A 5 -19.86 10.25 -2.53
C LYS A 5 -18.67 9.61 -1.81
N ASN A 6 -17.49 10.11 -2.08
CA ASN A 6 -16.28 9.71 -1.39
C ASN A 6 -16.52 10.00 0.11
N LYS A 7 -16.85 8.96 0.89
CA LYS A 7 -17.13 9.08 2.34
C LYS A 7 -15.92 9.58 3.16
N ASN A 8 -14.82 9.88 2.48
CA ASN A 8 -13.52 10.20 3.07
C ASN A 8 -13.07 11.63 2.78
N GLU A 9 -13.96 12.50 2.32
CA GLU A 9 -13.60 13.90 2.15
C GLU A 9 -13.45 14.54 3.54
N PHE A 10 -12.30 15.17 3.74
CA PHE A 10 -12.09 16.06 4.88
C PHE A 10 -13.14 17.16 4.82
N THR A 11 -13.97 17.27 5.85
CA THR A 11 -14.94 18.36 5.98
C THR A 11 -14.57 19.22 7.17
N CYS A 12 -14.42 20.52 6.95
CA CYS A 12 -14.20 21.51 8.02
C CYS A 12 -15.50 21.94 8.69
N GLU A 13 -16.58 21.17 8.54
CA GLU A 13 -17.91 21.51 9.03
C GLU A 13 -18.02 21.56 10.57
N LYS A 14 -17.13 20.84 11.24
CA LYS A 14 -17.14 20.75 12.72
C LYS A 14 -15.76 21.07 13.27
N PRO A 15 -15.66 21.88 14.33
CA PRO A 15 -14.37 22.18 14.99
C PRO A 15 -13.61 20.92 15.41
N GLN A 16 -14.31 19.84 15.77
CA GLN A 16 -13.72 18.56 16.15
C GLN A 16 -12.94 17.93 15.00
N HIS A 17 -13.37 18.11 13.74
CA HIS A 17 -12.67 17.59 12.58
C HIS A 17 -11.35 18.32 12.35
N ILE A 18 -11.30 19.63 12.62
CA ILE A 18 -10.06 20.42 12.54
C ILE A 18 -9.05 19.94 13.60
N LEU A 19 -9.50 19.73 14.83
CA LEU A 19 -8.65 19.18 15.89
C LEU A 19 -8.16 17.77 15.55
N ALA A 20 -9.00 16.94 14.92
CA ALA A 20 -8.60 15.63 14.47
C ALA A 20 -7.44 15.68 13.47
N GLU A 21 -7.49 16.63 12.52
CA GLU A 21 -6.40 16.82 11.55
C GLU A 21 -5.11 17.34 12.20
N ILE A 22 -5.22 18.25 13.15
CA ILE A 22 -4.07 18.76 13.90
C ILE A 22 -3.39 17.58 14.63
N PHE A 23 -4.15 16.75 15.36
CA PHE A 23 -3.59 15.59 16.05
C PHE A 23 -3.03 14.55 15.06
N TYR A 24 -3.64 14.40 13.89
CA TYR A 24 -3.10 13.53 12.85
C TYR A 24 -1.77 14.05 12.31
N ALA A 25 -1.63 15.36 12.12
CA ALA A 25 -0.36 15.98 11.72
C ALA A 25 0.74 15.72 12.77
N PHE A 26 0.42 15.88 14.05
CA PHE A 26 1.35 15.51 15.14
C PHE A 26 1.69 14.01 15.12
N ALA A 27 0.71 13.15 14.90
CA ALA A 27 0.92 11.72 14.81
C ALA A 27 1.88 11.34 13.67
N ASN A 28 1.72 11.96 12.50
CA ASN A 28 2.62 11.76 11.35
C ASN A 28 4.05 12.19 11.70
N ALA A 29 4.23 13.39 12.28
CA ALA A 29 5.54 13.90 12.67
C ALA A 29 6.22 12.97 13.68
N LEU A 30 5.49 12.48 14.68
CA LEU A 30 5.99 11.54 15.69
C LEU A 30 6.33 10.17 15.10
N SER A 31 5.54 9.67 14.14
CA SER A 31 5.84 8.44 13.40
C SER A 31 7.14 8.58 12.63
N GLY A 32 7.34 9.70 11.92
CA GLY A 32 8.58 10.01 11.23
C GLY A 32 9.81 10.06 12.16
N GLN A 33 9.62 10.47 13.40
CA GLN A 33 10.63 10.44 14.46
C GLN A 33 10.76 9.08 15.16
N ARG A 34 10.09 8.04 14.68
CA ARG A 34 10.04 6.69 15.26
C ARG A 34 9.41 6.61 16.65
N ASN A 35 8.70 7.65 17.09
CA ASN A 35 7.96 7.64 18.35
C ASN A 35 6.55 7.05 18.15
N TYR A 36 6.50 5.79 17.76
CA TYR A 36 5.26 5.11 17.35
C TYR A 36 4.21 5.00 18.44
N LYS A 37 4.61 4.87 19.71
CA LYS A 37 3.66 4.77 20.84
C LYS A 37 2.90 6.08 21.03
N LEU A 38 3.60 7.21 21.02
CA LEU A 38 2.99 8.52 21.15
C LEU A 38 2.22 8.91 19.89
N SER A 39 2.73 8.57 18.70
CA SER A 39 1.99 8.68 17.45
C SER A 39 0.64 7.96 17.53
N ASN A 40 0.61 6.71 17.99
CA ASN A 40 -0.63 5.94 18.13
C ASN A 40 -1.61 6.57 19.14
N PHE A 41 -1.13 7.22 20.17
CA PHE A 41 -1.98 7.98 21.07
C PHE A 41 -2.72 9.11 20.33
N TYR A 42 -1.99 9.95 19.57
CA TYR A 42 -2.58 11.04 18.80
C TYR A 42 -3.49 10.53 17.66
N ILE A 43 -3.14 9.40 17.01
CA ILE A 43 -4.03 8.77 16.04
C ILE A 43 -5.37 8.39 16.68
N ASN A 44 -5.35 7.81 17.86
CA ASN A 44 -6.60 7.42 18.55
C ASN A 44 -7.44 8.63 18.96
N LEU A 45 -6.81 9.75 19.36
CA LEU A 45 -7.52 11.02 19.59
C LEU A 45 -8.17 11.53 18.28
N SER A 46 -7.41 11.52 17.18
CA SER A 46 -7.91 11.92 15.86
C SER A 46 -9.12 11.07 15.46
N LYS A 47 -9.02 9.74 15.61
CA LYS A 47 -10.13 8.82 15.33
C LYS A 47 -11.35 9.03 16.20
N TYR A 48 -11.17 9.38 17.46
CA TYR A 48 -12.27 9.71 18.35
C TYR A 48 -13.02 10.95 17.89
N LEU A 49 -12.30 11.98 17.43
CA LEU A 49 -12.86 13.24 16.97
C LEU A 49 -13.47 13.18 15.56
N ASN A 50 -12.89 12.36 14.68
CA ASN A 50 -13.38 12.14 13.31
C ASN A 50 -13.20 10.66 12.89
N PRO A 51 -14.16 9.78 13.22
CA PRO A 51 -14.02 8.34 12.97
C PRO A 51 -14.07 7.94 11.49
N ASN A 52 -14.50 8.85 10.60
CA ASN A 52 -14.72 8.53 9.19
C ASN A 52 -13.49 8.73 8.30
N PHE A 53 -12.41 9.30 8.83
CA PHE A 53 -11.19 9.54 8.05
C PHE A 53 -10.26 8.31 8.08
N LEU A 54 -10.24 7.57 6.98
CA LEU A 54 -9.57 6.26 6.88
C LEU A 54 -8.04 6.31 6.97
N SER A 55 -7.42 7.44 6.63
CA SER A 55 -5.96 7.61 6.69
C SER A 55 -5.39 7.37 8.10
N TYR A 56 -6.17 7.62 9.16
CA TYR A 56 -5.77 7.29 10.52
C TYR A 56 -5.47 5.80 10.69
N ASN A 57 -6.25 4.95 10.03
CA ASN A 57 -6.08 3.50 10.11
C ASN A 57 -4.80 3.05 9.38
N ALA A 58 -4.47 3.67 8.25
CA ALA A 58 -3.24 3.35 7.52
C ALA A 58 -2.00 3.65 8.38
N LEU A 59 -1.89 4.87 8.91
CA LEU A 59 -0.77 5.26 9.78
C LEU A 59 -0.69 4.40 11.06
N LEU A 60 -1.85 4.06 11.65
CA LEU A 60 -1.88 3.18 12.82
C LEU A 60 -1.34 1.78 12.49
N ALA A 61 -1.72 1.22 11.35
CA ALA A 61 -1.23 -0.08 10.91
C ALA A 61 0.27 -0.05 10.63
N GLU A 62 0.78 0.98 9.96
CA GLU A 62 2.22 1.21 9.73
C GLU A 62 2.99 1.25 11.06
N ASN A 63 2.54 2.04 12.01
CA ASN A 63 3.16 2.12 13.34
C ASN A 63 3.16 0.77 14.07
N LEU A 64 2.08 0.00 13.92
CA LEU A 64 2.00 -1.34 14.52
C LEU A 64 2.99 -2.32 13.87
N VAL A 65 3.22 -2.23 12.56
CA VAL A 65 4.28 -2.99 11.87
C VAL A 65 5.65 -2.64 12.47
N MET A 66 5.95 -1.36 12.63
CA MET A 66 7.21 -0.90 13.21
C MET A 66 7.40 -1.35 14.67
N LEU A 67 6.29 -1.49 15.42
CA LEU A 67 6.26 -2.06 16.76
C LEU A 67 6.23 -3.59 16.78
N LYS A 68 6.36 -4.27 15.63
CA LYS A 68 6.29 -5.72 15.45
C LYS A 68 4.95 -6.35 15.88
N LYS A 69 3.88 -5.56 15.93
CA LYS A 69 2.52 -6.01 16.26
C LYS A 69 1.77 -6.44 14.99
N TYR A 70 2.34 -7.40 14.27
CA TYR A 70 1.93 -7.79 12.92
C TYR A 70 0.46 -8.22 12.80
N ASP A 71 -0.04 -9.01 13.75
CA ASP A 71 -1.44 -9.47 13.71
C ASP A 71 -2.43 -8.32 13.89
N GLN A 72 -2.08 -7.32 14.71
CA GLN A 72 -2.91 -6.14 14.91
C GLN A 72 -2.87 -5.24 13.65
N ALA A 73 -1.71 -5.04 13.06
CA ALA A 73 -1.54 -4.29 11.82
C ALA A 73 -2.35 -4.93 10.68
N ARG A 74 -2.22 -6.25 10.51
CA ARG A 74 -2.93 -7.01 9.48
C ARG A 74 -4.44 -6.85 9.60
N LYS A 75 -5.01 -6.96 10.80
CA LYS A 75 -6.46 -6.76 11.02
C LYS A 75 -6.93 -5.37 10.60
N ILE A 76 -6.10 -4.35 10.76
CA ILE A 76 -6.44 -2.98 10.33
C ILE A 76 -6.35 -2.88 8.80
N TYR A 77 -5.29 -3.42 8.17
CA TYR A 77 -5.18 -3.43 6.72
C TYR A 77 -6.31 -4.19 6.04
N GLU A 78 -6.73 -5.34 6.60
CA GLU A 78 -7.86 -6.12 6.07
C GLU A 78 -9.18 -5.33 6.08
N LYS A 79 -9.40 -4.49 7.09
CA LYS A 79 -10.57 -3.58 7.12
C LYS A 79 -10.51 -2.48 6.06
N LEU A 80 -9.32 -2.13 5.58
CA LEU A 80 -9.16 -1.13 4.52
C LEU A 80 -9.41 -1.70 3.11
N PHE A 81 -9.55 -3.03 2.95
CA PHE A 81 -9.81 -3.63 1.65
C PHE A 81 -11.14 -3.18 1.02
N ASP A 82 -12.13 -2.84 1.84
CA ASP A 82 -13.44 -2.40 1.38
C ASP A 82 -13.53 -0.87 1.21
N ALA A 83 -12.45 -0.16 1.50
CA ALA A 83 -12.39 1.30 1.47
C ALA A 83 -12.11 1.90 0.08
N GLY A 84 -12.13 1.08 -0.94
CA GLY A 84 -11.85 1.47 -2.34
C GLY A 84 -10.56 0.87 -2.89
N SER A 85 -10.41 0.90 -4.21
CA SER A 85 -9.34 0.18 -4.91
C SER A 85 -7.94 0.64 -4.56
N PHE A 86 -7.76 1.92 -4.19
CA PHE A 86 -6.48 2.45 -3.72
C PHE A 86 -6.07 1.81 -2.39
N TYR A 87 -6.94 1.87 -1.38
CA TYR A 87 -6.68 1.28 -0.07
C TYR A 87 -6.52 -0.23 -0.15
N LYS A 88 -7.34 -0.89 -0.97
CA LYS A 88 -7.25 -2.34 -1.18
C LYS A 88 -5.89 -2.76 -1.70
N TRP A 89 -5.34 -2.05 -2.71
CA TRP A 89 -4.02 -2.38 -3.25
C TRP A 89 -2.90 -2.05 -2.26
N HIS A 90 -2.92 -0.86 -1.67
CA HIS A 90 -1.94 -0.47 -0.66
C HIS A 90 -1.89 -1.48 0.49
N SER A 91 -3.04 -1.75 1.11
CA SER A 91 -3.14 -2.69 2.23
C SER A 91 -2.73 -4.12 1.83
N SER A 92 -3.01 -4.54 0.60
CA SER A 92 -2.58 -5.86 0.12
C SER A 92 -1.06 -5.97 0.03
N LYS A 93 -0.37 -4.92 -0.40
CA LYS A 93 1.09 -4.87 -0.40
C LYS A 93 1.65 -4.95 1.02
N GLU A 94 1.09 -4.18 1.95
CA GLU A 94 1.52 -4.18 3.34
C GLU A 94 1.29 -5.54 4.03
N VAL A 95 0.15 -6.19 3.78
CA VAL A 95 -0.09 -7.55 4.29
C VAL A 95 0.90 -8.55 3.71
N ALA A 96 1.25 -8.43 2.41
CA ALA A 96 2.26 -9.27 1.79
C ALA A 96 3.64 -9.07 2.45
N LEU A 97 4.05 -7.83 2.73
CA LEU A 97 5.30 -7.53 3.45
C LEU A 97 5.29 -8.07 4.89
N ILE A 98 4.16 -7.99 5.59
CA ILE A 98 4.03 -8.59 6.93
C ILE A 98 4.24 -10.11 6.85
N LEU A 99 3.69 -10.79 5.86
CA LEU A 99 3.91 -12.22 5.65
C LEU A 99 5.38 -12.54 5.39
N GLU A 100 6.10 -11.70 4.66
CA GLU A 100 7.55 -11.86 4.44
C GLU A 100 8.36 -11.75 5.74
N VAL A 101 8.06 -10.73 6.55
CA VAL A 101 8.73 -10.55 7.86
C VAL A 101 8.45 -11.73 8.80
N GLN A 102 7.34 -12.44 8.61
CA GLN A 102 6.99 -13.67 9.32
C GLN A 102 7.59 -14.95 8.67
N ASP A 103 8.49 -14.79 7.69
CA ASP A 103 9.12 -15.87 6.90
C ASP A 103 8.13 -16.72 6.07
N LYS A 104 6.97 -16.15 5.73
CA LYS A 104 5.90 -16.78 4.95
C LYS A 104 5.94 -16.36 3.47
N LYS A 105 7.12 -16.42 2.86
CA LYS A 105 7.36 -15.91 1.48
C LYS A 105 6.40 -16.49 0.43
N LYS A 106 6.14 -17.81 0.48
CA LYS A 106 5.22 -18.46 -0.47
C LYS A 106 3.79 -17.96 -0.32
N GLU A 107 3.34 -17.74 0.93
CA GLU A 107 2.01 -17.19 1.22
C GLU A 107 1.91 -15.74 0.77
N SER A 108 2.96 -14.94 0.98
CA SER A 108 3.05 -13.55 0.55
C SER A 108 2.85 -13.42 -0.96
N ILE A 109 3.60 -14.19 -1.76
CA ILE A 109 3.47 -14.20 -3.22
C ILE A 109 2.05 -14.60 -3.65
N LYS A 110 1.53 -15.69 -3.10
CA LYS A 110 0.17 -16.17 -3.43
C LYS A 110 -0.89 -15.14 -3.07
N PHE A 111 -0.75 -14.51 -1.90
CA PHE A 111 -1.68 -13.49 -1.42
C PHE A 111 -1.70 -12.27 -2.34
N LEU A 112 -0.53 -11.67 -2.64
CA LEU A 112 -0.48 -10.45 -3.45
C LEU A 112 -0.90 -10.71 -4.90
N SER A 113 -0.51 -11.85 -5.48
CA SER A 113 -0.94 -12.26 -6.83
C SER A 113 -2.46 -12.46 -6.91
N LYS A 114 -3.08 -13.01 -5.85
CA LYS A 114 -4.54 -13.15 -5.77
C LYS A 114 -5.21 -11.77 -5.61
N ALA A 115 -4.66 -10.89 -4.79
CA ALA A 115 -5.18 -9.54 -4.59
C ALA A 115 -5.17 -8.75 -5.91
N TYR A 116 -4.08 -8.84 -6.68
CA TYR A 116 -3.95 -8.20 -8.00
C TYR A 116 -5.05 -8.63 -8.99
N LYS A 117 -5.43 -9.90 -9.01
CA LYS A 117 -6.50 -10.41 -9.88
C LYS A 117 -7.89 -9.89 -9.52
N ASN A 118 -8.07 -9.38 -8.31
CA ASN A 118 -9.36 -8.96 -7.75
C ASN A 118 -9.46 -7.43 -7.57
N ILE A 119 -8.68 -6.66 -8.32
CA ILE A 119 -8.75 -5.19 -8.31
C ILE A 119 -8.72 -4.66 -9.75
N ASP A 120 -9.06 -3.37 -9.90
CA ASP A 120 -8.87 -2.69 -11.19
C ASP A 120 -7.38 -2.59 -11.50
N VAL A 121 -6.96 -3.26 -12.56
CA VAL A 121 -5.57 -3.31 -12.99
C VAL A 121 -5.22 -2.02 -13.74
N ASN A 122 -4.09 -1.42 -13.37
CA ASN A 122 -3.49 -0.30 -14.09
C ASN A 122 -1.97 -0.48 -14.16
N LEU A 123 -1.30 0.34 -14.97
CA LEU A 123 0.15 0.25 -15.22
C LEU A 123 0.98 0.26 -13.93
N TYR A 124 0.62 1.12 -12.96
CA TYR A 124 1.37 1.25 -11.71
C TYR A 124 1.21 0.01 -10.82
N ARG A 125 0.01 -0.55 -10.74
CA ARG A 125 -0.25 -1.78 -9.98
C ARG A 125 0.43 -2.99 -10.63
N THR A 126 0.44 -3.04 -11.97
CA THR A 126 1.19 -4.06 -12.71
C THR A 126 2.69 -3.94 -12.45
N PHE A 127 3.21 -2.72 -12.42
CA PHE A 127 4.62 -2.45 -12.10
C PHE A 127 4.98 -2.83 -10.67
N ASP A 128 4.11 -2.52 -9.70
CA ASP A 128 4.29 -2.92 -8.30
C ASP A 128 4.37 -4.44 -8.16
N LEU A 129 3.43 -5.18 -8.78
CA LEU A 129 3.45 -6.65 -8.74
C LEU A 129 4.69 -7.23 -9.45
N ALA A 130 5.07 -6.68 -10.60
CA ALA A 130 6.26 -7.11 -11.31
C ALA A 130 7.53 -6.93 -10.47
N ASN A 131 7.68 -5.78 -9.79
CA ASN A 131 8.79 -5.54 -8.88
C ASN A 131 8.79 -6.51 -7.69
N PHE A 132 7.61 -6.77 -7.12
CA PHE A 132 7.46 -7.71 -6.02
C PHE A 132 7.88 -9.13 -6.44
N LEU A 133 7.41 -9.62 -7.57
CA LEU A 133 7.76 -10.94 -8.11
C LEU A 133 9.26 -11.03 -8.43
N ARG A 134 9.84 -9.98 -9.02
CA ARG A 134 11.29 -9.92 -9.28
C ARG A 134 12.10 -10.01 -7.98
N GLY A 135 11.69 -9.31 -6.92
CA GLY A 135 12.31 -9.39 -5.60
C GLY A 135 12.25 -10.79 -4.97
N HIS A 136 11.31 -11.63 -5.42
CA HIS A 136 11.16 -13.03 -5.00
C HIS A 136 11.71 -14.04 -6.02
N GLU A 137 12.59 -13.58 -6.91
CA GLU A 137 13.25 -14.41 -7.92
C GLU A 137 12.28 -15.07 -8.91
N LYS A 138 11.05 -14.55 -9.01
CA LYS A 138 10.05 -14.93 -10.00
C LYS A 138 10.25 -14.13 -11.30
N TYR A 139 11.46 -14.27 -11.85
CA TYR A 139 11.93 -13.44 -12.95
C TYR A 139 11.08 -13.59 -14.20
N GLU A 140 10.75 -14.81 -14.61
CA GLU A 140 9.93 -15.05 -15.80
C GLU A 140 8.54 -14.41 -15.70
N GLU A 141 7.90 -14.52 -14.53
CA GLU A 141 6.59 -13.90 -14.26
C GLU A 141 6.71 -12.36 -14.26
N SER A 142 7.77 -11.83 -13.68
CA SER A 142 8.02 -10.38 -13.65
C SER A 142 8.29 -9.82 -15.05
N ILE A 143 9.07 -10.52 -15.88
CA ILE A 143 9.37 -10.17 -17.28
C ILE A 143 8.08 -10.08 -18.11
N LYS A 144 7.15 -11.01 -17.94
CA LYS A 144 5.84 -10.98 -18.62
C LYS A 144 5.08 -9.70 -18.27
N LEU A 145 5.01 -9.34 -16.99
CA LEU A 145 4.32 -8.13 -16.56
C LEU A 145 5.01 -6.85 -17.03
N TYR A 146 6.34 -6.79 -16.99
CA TYR A 146 7.08 -5.64 -17.54
C TYR A 146 6.87 -5.51 -19.06
N SER A 147 6.86 -6.61 -19.78
CA SER A 147 6.60 -6.61 -21.23
C SER A 147 5.18 -6.17 -21.55
N GLU A 148 4.19 -6.57 -20.75
CA GLU A 148 2.82 -6.08 -20.84
C GLU A 148 2.74 -4.56 -20.63
N ILE A 149 3.47 -4.01 -19.67
CA ILE A 149 3.52 -2.55 -19.47
C ILE A 149 4.12 -1.86 -20.69
N LEU A 150 5.28 -2.32 -21.18
CA LEU A 150 5.98 -1.73 -22.32
C LEU A 150 5.16 -1.80 -23.62
N SER A 151 4.29 -2.77 -23.76
CA SER A 151 3.38 -2.82 -24.92
C SER A 151 2.26 -1.78 -24.89
N LYS A 152 2.03 -1.13 -23.75
CA LYS A 152 0.95 -0.15 -23.53
C LYS A 152 1.43 1.29 -23.37
N ILE A 153 2.74 1.52 -23.31
CA ILE A 153 3.33 2.84 -23.12
C ILE A 153 4.38 3.12 -24.19
N ASN A 154 4.59 4.41 -24.51
CA ASN A 154 5.67 4.87 -25.36
C ASN A 154 6.89 5.34 -24.54
N GLU A 155 7.98 5.71 -25.23
CA GLU A 155 9.24 6.10 -24.59
C GLU A 155 9.12 7.37 -23.73
N ASP A 156 8.18 8.25 -24.02
CA ASP A 156 7.93 9.48 -23.26
C ASP A 156 7.22 9.23 -21.92
N HIS A 157 6.69 8.03 -21.71
CA HIS A 157 5.98 7.72 -20.48
C HIS A 157 6.93 7.58 -19.29
N THR A 158 6.60 8.19 -18.15
CA THR A 158 7.45 8.23 -16.93
C THR A 158 7.87 6.86 -16.37
N LEU A 159 7.11 5.81 -16.66
CA LEU A 159 7.46 4.43 -16.27
C LEU A 159 8.40 3.76 -17.25
N TYR A 160 8.50 4.23 -18.51
CA TYR A 160 9.22 3.50 -19.58
C TYR A 160 10.66 3.16 -19.19
N PRO A 161 11.54 4.12 -18.79
CA PRO A 161 12.91 3.80 -18.45
C PRO A 161 13.03 2.88 -17.24
N LYS A 162 12.14 3.04 -16.25
CA LYS A 162 12.13 2.20 -15.06
C LYS A 162 11.74 0.74 -15.37
N VAL A 163 10.74 0.55 -16.22
CA VAL A 163 10.28 -0.78 -16.61
C VAL A 163 11.31 -1.48 -17.46
N LEU A 164 11.95 -0.75 -18.39
CA LEU A 164 13.01 -1.29 -19.25
C LEU A 164 14.21 -1.76 -18.42
N ASP A 165 14.70 -0.94 -17.49
CA ASP A 165 15.79 -1.28 -16.56
C ASP A 165 15.47 -2.53 -15.74
N ARG A 166 14.28 -2.57 -15.13
CA ARG A 166 13.86 -3.70 -14.28
C ARG A 166 13.68 -4.99 -15.08
N ARG A 167 13.16 -4.90 -16.29
CA ARG A 167 13.05 -6.06 -17.18
C ARG A 167 14.42 -6.56 -17.61
N GLY A 168 15.34 -5.66 -17.99
CA GLY A 168 16.71 -6.00 -18.34
C GLY A 168 17.41 -6.74 -17.20
N THR A 169 17.35 -6.19 -15.99
CA THR A 169 17.90 -6.85 -14.79
C THR A 169 17.29 -8.23 -14.55
N ALA A 170 15.98 -8.42 -14.82
CA ALA A 170 15.35 -9.72 -14.67
C ALA A 170 15.84 -10.74 -15.71
N TYR A 171 16.07 -10.32 -16.96
CA TYR A 171 16.69 -11.15 -18.00
C TYR A 171 18.12 -11.58 -17.66
N GLU A 172 18.94 -10.66 -17.17
CA GLU A 172 20.31 -10.99 -16.71
C GLU A 172 20.31 -12.08 -15.64
N ARG A 173 19.31 -12.07 -14.74
CA ARG A 173 19.20 -13.06 -13.66
C ARG A 173 18.81 -14.45 -14.11
N ILE A 174 18.16 -14.60 -15.26
CA ILE A 174 17.83 -15.91 -15.85
C ILE A 174 18.83 -16.34 -16.93
N GLY A 175 19.88 -15.53 -17.15
CA GLY A 175 20.97 -15.87 -18.09
C GLY A 175 20.62 -15.60 -19.56
N ASN A 176 19.74 -14.65 -19.83
CA ASN A 176 19.35 -14.20 -21.19
C ASN A 176 19.81 -12.76 -21.44
#